data_eaa098e65ad7c662c8c94d2914ba56a6
#
_entry.id   eaa098e65ad7c662c8c94d2914ba56a6
#
_cell.length_a   1.000
_cell.length_b   1.000
_cell.length_c   1.000
_cell.angle_alpha   90.00
_cell.angle_beta   90.00
_cell.angle_gamma   90.00
#
_symmetry.space_group_name_H-M   'P 1'
#
loop_
_entity.id
_entity.type
_entity.pdbx_description
1 polymer ?
#
loop_
_entity_poly.entity_id
_entity_poly.type
_entity_poly.pdbx_seq_one_letter_code
_entity_poly.pdbx_strand_id
1 'polypeptide(L)'
;MKKFLIICAAIFVLFGTSNAYAAENFAVEVLNLVNAERAKVGVAPLRLADDLQAAANIRAREIVQNFSHTRPDGSDCFTVMQYRGRTCGENIAAGHASAYETVEQWMNSDYHRENILEPAFTEMGVGYAYEDYSTYHHYWVQLFRG
;
A
#
# COMPACT_ATOMS: atom_id res chain seq x y z
N MET A 1 -52.93 -14.67 -26.69
CA MET A 1 -52.22 -13.95 -25.62
C MET A 1 -50.74 -14.30 -25.68
N LYS A 2 -49.90 -13.39 -26.19
CA LYS A 2 -48.44 -13.60 -26.32
C LYS A 2 -47.80 -13.17 -25.02
N LYS A 3 -47.12 -14.09 -24.30
CA LYS A 3 -46.33 -13.82 -23.11
C LYS A 3 -44.99 -13.24 -23.55
N PHE A 4 -44.73 -11.98 -23.24
CA PHE A 4 -43.42 -11.38 -23.36
C PHE A 4 -42.55 -11.82 -22.17
N LEU A 5 -41.46 -12.55 -22.44
CA LEU A 5 -40.47 -12.92 -21.50
C LEU A 5 -39.44 -11.75 -21.42
N ILE A 6 -39.44 -11.00 -20.32
CA ILE A 6 -38.44 -9.94 -20.07
C ILE A 6 -37.21 -10.66 -19.52
N ILE A 7 -36.16 -10.76 -20.34
CA ILE A 7 -34.84 -11.21 -19.89
C ILE A 7 -34.14 -10.00 -19.30
N CYS A 8 -34.11 -9.91 -17.97
CA CYS A 8 -33.23 -8.99 -17.27
C CYS A 8 -31.77 -9.50 -17.39
N ALA A 9 -31.01 -8.94 -18.33
CA ALA A 9 -29.58 -9.14 -18.36
C ALA A 9 -28.96 -8.37 -17.19
N ALA A 10 -28.49 -9.09 -16.18
CA ALA A 10 -27.67 -8.51 -15.12
C ALA A 10 -26.30 -8.11 -15.72
N ILE A 11 -26.09 -6.84 -15.95
CA ILE A 11 -24.76 -6.31 -16.28
C ILE A 11 -23.96 -6.32 -15.00
N PHE A 12 -23.16 -7.36 -14.78
CA PHE A 12 -22.12 -7.36 -13.77
C PHE A 12 -21.01 -6.42 -14.24
N VAL A 13 -20.95 -5.23 -13.62
CA VAL A 13 -19.89 -4.25 -13.88
C VAL A 13 -18.59 -4.77 -13.30
N LEU A 14 -17.68 -5.24 -14.17
CA LEU A 14 -16.33 -5.72 -13.86
C LEU A 14 -15.34 -4.56 -13.57
N PHE A 15 -15.72 -3.56 -12.79
CA PHE A 15 -14.83 -2.45 -12.44
C PHE A 15 -13.88 -2.72 -11.25
N GLY A 16 -14.04 -3.86 -10.55
CA GLY A 16 -13.21 -4.19 -9.37
C GLY A 16 -11.89 -4.90 -9.65
N THR A 17 -11.73 -5.55 -10.79
CA THR A 17 -10.61 -6.47 -11.04
C THR A 17 -9.33 -5.78 -11.53
N SER A 18 -9.44 -4.69 -12.28
CA SER A 18 -8.27 -3.99 -12.83
C SER A 18 -7.48 -3.22 -11.76
N ASN A 19 -8.16 -2.59 -10.80
CA ASN A 19 -7.48 -1.85 -9.73
C ASN A 19 -6.82 -2.79 -8.70
N ALA A 20 -7.44 -3.93 -8.41
CA ALA A 20 -6.84 -4.93 -7.53
C ALA A 20 -5.58 -5.57 -8.15
N TYR A 21 -5.61 -5.88 -9.43
CA TYR A 21 -4.46 -6.44 -10.16
C TYR A 21 -3.29 -5.44 -10.27
N ALA A 22 -3.58 -4.17 -10.50
CA ALA A 22 -2.56 -3.12 -10.52
C ALA A 22 -1.91 -2.92 -9.14
N ALA A 23 -2.70 -2.91 -8.08
CA ALA A 23 -2.21 -2.76 -6.71
C ALA A 23 -1.34 -3.96 -6.27
N GLU A 24 -1.70 -5.18 -6.67
CA GLU A 24 -0.90 -6.38 -6.42
C GLU A 24 0.45 -6.34 -7.16
N ASN A 25 0.47 -5.90 -8.42
CA ASN A 25 1.70 -5.70 -9.17
C ASN A 25 2.61 -4.66 -8.52
N PHE A 26 2.08 -3.53 -8.06
CA PHE A 26 2.87 -2.52 -7.36
C PHE A 26 3.45 -3.03 -6.04
N ALA A 27 2.71 -3.84 -5.29
CA ALA A 27 3.22 -4.40 -4.04
C ALA A 27 4.43 -5.32 -4.27
N VAL A 28 4.38 -6.17 -5.29
CA VAL A 28 5.51 -7.04 -5.66
C VAL A 28 6.70 -6.22 -6.17
N GLU A 29 6.45 -5.18 -6.96
CA GLU A 29 7.52 -4.31 -7.47
C GLU A 29 8.22 -3.57 -6.32
N VAL A 30 7.47 -2.96 -5.40
CA VAL A 30 8.03 -2.29 -4.22
C VAL A 30 8.81 -3.29 -3.36
N LEU A 31 8.27 -4.51 -3.12
CA LEU A 31 8.97 -5.55 -2.36
C LEU A 31 10.33 -5.87 -2.97
N ASN A 32 10.39 -6.05 -4.30
CA ASN A 32 11.64 -6.38 -4.99
C ASN A 32 12.67 -5.24 -4.87
N LEU A 33 12.23 -4.00 -5.06
CA LEU A 33 13.08 -2.81 -4.92
C LEU A 33 13.62 -2.67 -3.49
N VAL A 34 12.75 -2.79 -2.49
CA VAL A 34 13.11 -2.72 -1.07
C VAL A 34 14.09 -3.84 -0.69
N ASN A 35 13.85 -5.06 -1.13
CA ASN A 35 14.74 -6.18 -0.83
C ASN A 35 16.11 -6.03 -1.53
N ALA A 36 16.16 -5.40 -2.70
CA ALA A 36 17.43 -5.04 -3.33
C ALA A 36 18.22 -4.03 -2.48
N GLU A 37 17.57 -3.01 -1.88
CA GLU A 37 18.23 -2.07 -0.98
C GLU A 37 18.70 -2.75 0.32
N ARG A 38 17.87 -3.61 0.92
CA ARG A 38 18.23 -4.39 2.12
C ARG A 38 19.42 -5.30 1.88
N ALA A 39 19.48 -5.96 0.72
CA ALA A 39 20.59 -6.82 0.35
C ALA A 39 21.93 -6.07 0.25
N LYS A 40 21.94 -4.81 -0.21
CA LYS A 40 23.17 -3.98 -0.31
C LYS A 40 23.84 -3.77 1.05
N VAL A 41 23.07 -3.80 2.13
CA VAL A 41 23.57 -3.60 3.50
C VAL A 41 23.53 -4.88 4.35
N GLY A 42 23.25 -6.02 3.74
CA GLY A 42 23.29 -7.33 4.40
C GLY A 42 22.10 -7.60 5.35
N VAL A 43 20.99 -6.89 5.19
CA VAL A 43 19.75 -7.09 5.98
C VAL A 43 18.86 -8.13 5.28
N ALA A 44 18.25 -9.02 6.07
CA ALA A 44 17.38 -10.09 5.57
C ALA A 44 16.19 -9.54 4.77
N PRO A 45 15.75 -10.24 3.70
CA PRO A 45 14.63 -9.79 2.89
C PRO A 45 13.30 -9.81 3.68
N LEU A 46 12.41 -8.88 3.33
CA LEU A 46 11.01 -8.87 3.75
C LEU A 46 10.18 -9.80 2.86
N ARG A 47 9.00 -10.20 3.37
CA ARG A 47 7.94 -10.85 2.59
C ARG A 47 6.64 -10.06 2.67
N LEU A 48 5.78 -10.18 1.67
CA LEU A 48 4.42 -9.65 1.75
C LEU A 48 3.60 -10.49 2.73
N ALA A 49 2.72 -9.82 3.49
CA ALA A 49 1.74 -10.45 4.36
C ALA A 49 0.34 -9.93 4.01
N ASP A 50 -0.62 -10.84 3.80
CA ASP A 50 -1.96 -10.53 3.28
C ASP A 50 -2.72 -9.54 4.18
N ASP A 51 -2.61 -9.70 5.51
CA ASP A 51 -3.23 -8.81 6.47
C ASP A 51 -2.60 -7.41 6.48
N LEU A 52 -1.27 -7.31 6.30
CA LEU A 52 -0.59 -6.02 6.12
C LEU A 52 -0.94 -5.39 4.77
N GLN A 53 -1.07 -6.20 3.72
CA GLN A 53 -1.50 -5.73 2.41
C GLN A 53 -2.90 -5.12 2.46
N ALA A 54 -3.83 -5.77 3.15
CA ALA A 54 -5.18 -5.26 3.37
C ALA A 54 -5.17 -3.94 4.18
N ALA A 55 -4.38 -3.88 5.24
CA ALA A 55 -4.20 -2.70 6.08
C ALA A 55 -3.59 -1.53 5.30
N ALA A 56 -2.54 -1.78 4.51
CA ALA A 56 -1.89 -0.77 3.68
C ALA A 56 -2.82 -0.19 2.62
N ASN A 57 -3.69 -1.01 2.02
CA ASN A 57 -4.71 -0.55 1.08
C ASN A 57 -5.78 0.35 1.74
N ILE A 58 -6.12 0.10 3.00
CA ILE A 58 -6.99 1.00 3.77
C ILE A 58 -6.28 2.33 3.99
N ARG A 59 -5.05 2.29 4.48
CA ARG A 59 -4.25 3.50 4.73
C ARG A 59 -4.02 4.33 3.47
N ALA A 60 -3.79 3.71 2.32
CA ALA A 60 -3.59 4.43 1.06
C ALA A 60 -4.81 5.31 0.70
N ARG A 61 -6.03 4.83 0.97
CA ARG A 61 -7.26 5.63 0.80
C ARG A 61 -7.42 6.71 1.86
N GLU A 62 -6.97 6.46 3.09
CA GLU A 62 -7.03 7.43 4.18
C GLU A 62 -6.09 8.62 3.95
N ILE A 63 -4.87 8.38 3.48
CA ILE A 63 -3.89 9.46 3.22
C ILE A 63 -4.24 10.33 2.02
N VAL A 64 -5.14 9.91 1.14
CA VAL A 64 -5.76 10.79 0.13
C VAL A 64 -6.52 11.93 0.80
N GLN A 65 -7.25 11.63 1.89
CA GLN A 65 -8.06 12.61 2.62
C GLN A 65 -7.21 13.45 3.58
N ASN A 66 -6.26 12.82 4.25
CA ASN A 66 -5.36 13.46 5.21
C ASN A 66 -3.97 12.81 5.14
N PHE A 67 -3.03 13.48 4.47
CA PHE A 67 -1.65 13.00 4.32
C PHE A 67 -0.91 13.09 5.66
N SER A 68 -1.10 12.07 6.50
CA SER A 68 -0.63 12.02 7.88
C SER A 68 -0.45 10.59 8.36
N HIS A 69 0.43 10.37 9.34
CA HIS A 69 0.51 9.14 10.13
C HIS A 69 -0.63 9.00 11.17
N THR A 70 -1.50 10.00 11.27
CA THR A 70 -2.75 9.92 12.04
C THR A 70 -3.90 9.60 11.09
N ARG A 71 -4.73 8.64 11.46
CA ARG A 71 -5.91 8.25 10.67
C ARG A 71 -6.99 9.35 10.70
N PRO A 72 -7.93 9.36 9.73
CA PRO A 72 -9.01 10.36 9.70
C PRO A 72 -9.87 10.42 10.97
N ASP A 73 -9.97 9.32 11.72
CA ASP A 73 -10.69 9.25 13.01
C ASP A 73 -9.86 9.75 14.21
N GLY A 74 -8.64 10.22 13.97
CA GLY A 74 -7.72 10.71 15.00
C GLY A 74 -6.88 9.62 15.67
N SER A 75 -7.06 8.35 15.33
CA SER A 75 -6.27 7.25 15.86
C SER A 75 -4.88 7.15 15.20
N ASP A 76 -3.98 6.42 15.85
CA ASP A 76 -2.65 6.10 15.33
C ASP A 76 -2.75 5.21 14.07
N CYS A 77 -1.84 5.41 13.09
CA CYS A 77 -1.83 4.67 11.82
C CYS A 77 -1.80 3.15 12.01
N PHE A 78 -1.14 2.66 13.05
CA PHE A 78 -1.05 1.22 13.29
C PHE A 78 -2.33 0.59 13.83
N THR A 79 -3.37 1.37 14.17
CA THR A 79 -4.68 0.83 14.56
C THR A 79 -5.39 0.11 13.41
N VAL A 80 -4.98 0.33 12.17
CA VAL A 80 -5.46 -0.39 11.00
C VAL A 80 -5.01 -1.85 10.95
N MET A 81 -3.90 -2.18 11.64
CA MET A 81 -3.32 -3.52 11.65
C MET A 81 -4.02 -4.42 12.66
N GLN A 82 -4.41 -5.63 12.23
CA GLN A 82 -4.99 -6.65 13.12
C GLN A 82 -3.94 -7.20 14.10
N TYR A 83 -2.70 -7.33 13.65
CA TYR A 83 -1.56 -7.76 14.43
C TYR A 83 -0.34 -6.90 14.09
N ARG A 84 0.32 -6.35 15.11
CA ARG A 84 1.42 -5.39 14.94
C ARG A 84 2.80 -6.00 15.08
N GLY A 85 2.91 -7.25 15.50
CA GLY A 85 4.19 -7.84 15.86
C GLY A 85 4.79 -7.22 17.14
N ARG A 86 6.10 -7.33 17.28
CA ARG A 86 6.87 -6.69 18.37
C ARG A 86 7.26 -5.26 17.99
N THR A 87 7.41 -5.00 16.71
CA THR A 87 7.76 -3.71 16.14
C THR A 87 6.98 -3.50 14.85
N CYS A 88 6.63 -2.26 14.56
CA CYS A 88 5.93 -1.87 13.35
C CYS A 88 6.39 -0.50 12.86
N GLY A 89 6.23 -0.22 11.57
CA GLY A 89 6.59 1.03 10.93
C GLY A 89 5.66 1.37 9.78
N GLU A 90 5.60 2.66 9.43
CA GLU A 90 4.84 3.16 8.28
C GLU A 90 5.71 4.14 7.49
N ASN A 91 5.77 3.96 6.16
CA ASN A 91 6.22 4.97 5.22
C ASN A 91 5.02 5.42 4.38
N ILE A 92 4.88 6.73 4.14
CA ILE A 92 3.89 7.29 3.25
C ILE A 92 4.57 8.17 2.20
N ALA A 93 4.04 8.17 0.98
CA ALA A 93 4.50 9.04 -0.10
C ALA A 93 3.33 9.47 -0.98
N ALA A 94 3.51 10.59 -1.69
CA ALA A 94 2.54 11.06 -2.67
C ALA A 94 3.24 11.75 -3.85
N GLY A 95 2.60 11.69 -5.04
CA GLY A 95 3.01 12.41 -6.26
C GLY A 95 3.71 11.55 -7.30
N HIS A 96 4.37 10.46 -6.95
CA HIS A 96 5.03 9.59 -7.91
C HIS A 96 4.10 8.54 -8.50
N ALA A 97 4.15 8.33 -9.81
CA ALA A 97 3.29 7.37 -10.50
C ALA A 97 3.87 5.94 -10.53
N SER A 98 5.14 5.76 -10.19
CA SER A 98 5.82 4.46 -10.24
C SER A 98 6.33 4.01 -8.87
N ALA A 99 6.42 2.70 -8.68
CA ALA A 99 7.02 2.08 -7.50
C ALA A 99 8.51 2.47 -7.37
N TYR A 100 9.24 2.52 -8.49
CA TYR A 100 10.66 2.88 -8.50
C TYR A 100 10.91 4.27 -7.92
N GLU A 101 10.23 5.31 -8.44
CA GLU A 101 10.37 6.68 -7.95
C GLU A 101 9.96 6.82 -6.49
N THR A 102 8.93 6.08 -6.08
CA THR A 102 8.45 6.09 -4.69
C THR A 102 9.48 5.48 -3.74
N VAL A 103 10.06 4.32 -4.08
CA VAL A 103 11.11 3.69 -3.26
C VAL A 103 12.38 4.56 -3.27
N GLU A 104 12.76 5.15 -4.39
CA GLU A 104 13.88 6.09 -4.47
C GLU A 104 13.65 7.30 -3.55
N GLN A 105 12.45 7.89 -3.54
CA GLN A 105 12.08 8.98 -2.62
C GLN A 105 12.23 8.55 -1.15
N TRP A 106 11.72 7.37 -0.78
CA TRP A 106 11.85 6.84 0.58
C TRP A 106 13.32 6.61 0.96
N MET A 107 14.13 6.06 0.07
CA MET A 107 15.55 5.82 0.32
C MET A 107 16.38 7.10 0.44
N ASN A 108 15.92 8.19 -0.15
CA ASN A 108 16.56 9.52 -0.03
C ASN A 108 16.15 10.31 1.21
N SER A 109 15.23 9.77 2.03
CA SER A 109 14.78 10.36 3.30
C SER A 109 15.24 9.48 4.47
N ASP A 110 15.97 10.05 5.42
CA ASP A 110 16.59 9.30 6.52
C ASP A 110 15.57 8.45 7.30
N TYR A 111 14.45 9.03 7.73
CA TYR A 111 13.42 8.32 8.49
C TYR A 111 12.72 7.19 7.70
N HIS A 112 12.44 7.41 6.42
CA HIS A 112 11.84 6.38 5.59
C HIS A 112 12.84 5.26 5.28
N ARG A 113 14.11 5.61 5.02
CA ARG A 113 15.20 4.65 4.80
C ARG A 113 15.45 3.79 6.02
N GLU A 114 15.43 4.36 7.22
CA GLU A 114 15.55 3.61 8.47
C GLU A 114 14.50 2.51 8.58
N ASN A 115 13.24 2.80 8.26
CA ASN A 115 12.19 1.77 8.20
C ASN A 115 12.49 0.68 7.16
N ILE A 116 12.93 1.06 5.95
CA ILE A 116 13.24 0.08 4.90
C ILE A 116 14.38 -0.85 5.32
N LEU A 117 15.38 -0.32 6.00
CA LEU A 117 16.58 -1.05 6.39
C LEU A 117 16.53 -1.62 7.80
N GLU A 118 15.41 -1.47 8.56
CA GLU A 118 15.25 -1.99 9.92
C GLU A 118 15.33 -3.53 9.94
N PRO A 119 16.37 -4.10 10.57
CA PRO A 119 16.58 -5.56 10.55
C PRO A 119 15.52 -6.33 11.36
N ALA A 120 14.83 -5.67 12.28
CA ALA A 120 13.76 -6.30 13.06
C ALA A 120 12.49 -6.54 12.24
N PHE A 121 12.29 -5.85 11.11
CA PHE A 121 11.15 -6.12 10.25
C PHE A 121 11.37 -7.36 9.38
N THR A 122 10.33 -8.18 9.28
CA THR A 122 10.29 -9.42 8.49
C THR A 122 9.17 -9.45 7.46
N GLU A 123 8.14 -8.60 7.63
CA GLU A 123 6.96 -8.55 6.80
C GLU A 123 6.61 -7.12 6.40
N MET A 124 6.00 -6.97 5.24
CA MET A 124 5.48 -5.70 4.77
C MET A 124 4.17 -5.85 4.02
N GLY A 125 3.43 -4.74 3.92
CA GLY A 125 2.30 -4.55 3.01
C GLY A 125 2.45 -3.22 2.28
N VAL A 126 1.96 -3.14 1.04
CA VAL A 126 2.03 -1.94 0.21
C VAL A 126 0.64 -1.54 -0.25
N GLY A 127 0.21 -0.33 0.08
CA GLY A 127 -1.02 0.26 -0.40
C GLY A 127 -0.74 1.31 -1.47
N TYR A 128 -1.61 1.34 -2.48
CA TYR A 128 -1.61 2.37 -3.51
C TYR A 128 -3.03 2.87 -3.74
N ALA A 129 -3.18 4.19 -3.87
CA ALA A 129 -4.42 4.83 -4.28
C ALA A 129 -4.13 5.89 -5.33
N TYR A 130 -5.02 5.97 -6.31
CA TYR A 130 -5.06 7.02 -7.30
C TYR A 130 -6.37 7.80 -7.18
N GLU A 131 -6.29 9.15 -7.19
CA GLU A 131 -7.45 10.03 -7.09
C GLU A 131 -7.29 11.25 -8.00
N ASP A 132 -8.10 11.31 -9.05
CA ASP A 132 -8.03 12.33 -10.12
C ASP A 132 -8.16 13.78 -9.60
N TYR A 133 -8.96 13.97 -8.55
CA TYR A 133 -9.28 15.31 -8.05
C TYR A 133 -8.47 15.69 -6.80
N SER A 134 -7.42 14.93 -6.49
CA SER A 134 -6.53 15.22 -5.36
C SER A 134 -5.28 15.98 -5.80
N THR A 135 -4.58 16.59 -4.82
CA THR A 135 -3.39 17.41 -5.08
C THR A 135 -2.25 16.61 -5.73
N TYR A 136 -2.08 15.36 -5.33
CA TYR A 136 -0.92 14.55 -5.71
C TYR A 136 -1.26 13.41 -6.67
N HIS A 137 -2.53 13.09 -6.89
CA HIS A 137 -3.06 12.00 -7.69
C HIS A 137 -2.66 10.59 -7.21
N HIS A 138 -1.37 10.35 -6.92
CA HIS A 138 -0.78 9.08 -6.54
C HIS A 138 -0.40 9.09 -5.07
N TYR A 139 -0.84 8.06 -4.32
CA TYR A 139 -0.59 7.92 -2.88
C TYR A 139 -0.12 6.51 -2.56
N TRP A 140 0.93 6.41 -1.74
CA TRP A 140 1.61 5.17 -1.42
C TRP A 140 1.77 5.02 0.08
N VAL A 141 1.53 3.81 0.55
CA VAL A 141 1.77 3.42 1.94
C VAL A 141 2.57 2.13 1.97
N GLN A 142 3.54 2.07 2.85
CA GLN A 142 4.28 0.88 3.19
C GLN A 142 4.15 0.65 4.69
N LEU A 143 3.56 -0.48 5.08
CA LEU A 143 3.48 -0.93 6.47
C LEU A 143 4.47 -2.06 6.68
N PHE A 144 5.12 -2.05 7.84
CA PHE A 144 6.11 -3.03 8.25
C PHE A 144 5.72 -3.67 9.56
N ARG A 145 6.20 -4.90 9.77
CA ARG A 145 6.05 -5.67 11.00
C ARG A 145 7.22 -6.63 11.21
N GLY A 146 7.63 -6.83 12.49
CA GLY A 146 8.64 -7.79 12.93
C GLY A 146 8.36 -8.41 14.28
#